data_999f7cd05acffb94c262004d280f24b6
#
_entry.id   999f7cd05acffb94c262004d280f24b6
#
_cell.length_a   1.000
_cell.length_b   1.000
_cell.length_c   1.000
_cell.angle_alpha   90.00
_cell.angle_beta   90.00
_cell.angle_gamma   90.00
#
_symmetry.space_group_name_H-M   'P 1'
#
loop_
_entity.id
_entity.type
_entity.pdbx_description
1 polymer ?
#
loop_
_entity_poly.entity_id
_entity_poly.type
_entity_poly.pdbx_seq_one_letter_code
_entity_poly.pdbx_strand_id
1 'polypeptide(L)'
;MFRLLRRMHGKSYTICPMAERGVEWLIEAHGCDAGRLTCRAALESMFDVLASALDLHPLEKTQWHEFPVTGGITGVSLLTESHLTCHSFPEHGSICLNVFCCRERPDADFSALLGRELGASRVDVRRIERSWLP
;
A
#
# COMPACT_ATOMS: atom_id res chain seq x y z
N MET A 1 -4.69 -32.59 -1.69
CA MET A 1 -4.12 -31.32 -1.22
C MET A 1 -5.10 -30.73 -0.21
N PHE A 2 -4.82 -30.87 1.10
CA PHE A 2 -5.74 -30.46 2.15
C PHE A 2 -5.64 -28.96 2.40
N ARG A 3 -6.75 -28.24 2.18
CA ARG A 3 -6.90 -26.84 2.60
C ARG A 3 -7.15 -26.80 4.11
N LEU A 4 -6.17 -26.39 4.89
CA LEU A 4 -6.39 -26.13 6.31
C LEU A 4 -7.11 -24.79 6.47
N LEU A 5 -8.36 -24.85 6.93
CA LEU A 5 -9.14 -23.66 7.31
C LEU A 5 -8.91 -23.42 8.81
N ARG A 6 -8.26 -22.31 9.16
CA ARG A 6 -8.27 -21.82 10.54
C ARG A 6 -9.32 -20.73 10.70
N ARG A 7 -10.18 -20.89 11.68
CA ARG A 7 -11.13 -19.85 12.12
C ARG A 7 -10.50 -19.05 13.26
N MET A 8 -10.32 -17.76 13.06
CA MET A 8 -10.02 -16.81 14.13
C MET A 8 -11.03 -15.66 14.03
N HIS A 9 -11.66 -15.33 15.16
CA HIS A 9 -12.62 -14.22 15.27
C HIS A 9 -13.79 -14.25 14.26
N GLY A 10 -14.35 -15.43 14.01
CA GLY A 10 -15.55 -15.58 13.18
C GLY A 10 -15.38 -15.38 11.67
N LYS A 11 -14.18 -15.07 11.18
CA LYS A 11 -13.88 -14.97 9.75
C LYS A 11 -13.11 -16.20 9.28
N SER A 12 -13.51 -16.71 8.11
CA SER A 12 -12.83 -17.85 7.49
C SER A 12 -11.68 -17.34 6.63
N TYR A 13 -10.45 -17.67 6.98
CA TYR A 13 -9.27 -17.32 6.18
C TYR A 13 -8.80 -18.55 5.41
N THR A 14 -8.61 -18.39 4.12
CA THR A 14 -7.94 -19.41 3.32
C THR A 14 -6.44 -19.29 3.60
N ILE A 15 -5.86 -20.24 4.30
CA ILE A 15 -4.40 -20.33 4.44
C ILE A 15 -3.88 -20.70 3.05
N CYS A 16 -3.19 -19.75 2.40
CA CYS A 16 -2.46 -20.04 1.18
C CYS A 16 -1.42 -21.14 1.47
N PRO A 17 -1.30 -22.19 0.64
CA PRO A 17 -0.19 -23.10 0.75
C PRO A 17 1.10 -22.27 0.72
N MET A 18 2.02 -22.60 1.62
CA MET A 18 3.23 -21.85 1.96
C MET A 18 3.87 -21.17 0.74
N ALA A 19 3.61 -19.89 0.57
CA ALA A 19 4.38 -19.09 -0.36
C ALA A 19 5.79 -18.97 0.23
N GLU A 20 6.77 -19.37 -0.52
CA GLU A 20 8.18 -19.33 -0.11
C GLU A 20 8.80 -17.94 -0.33
N ARG A 21 8.07 -17.08 -1.05
CA ARG A 21 8.52 -15.76 -1.48
C ARG A 21 7.39 -14.76 -1.42
N GLY A 22 7.75 -13.55 -1.06
CA GLY A 22 6.89 -12.38 -1.09
C GLY A 22 7.40 -11.34 -2.07
N VAL A 23 6.67 -10.25 -2.16
CA VAL A 23 7.03 -9.09 -2.97
C VAL A 23 6.90 -7.82 -2.15
N GLU A 24 7.80 -6.89 -2.39
CA GLU A 24 7.76 -5.56 -1.80
C GLU A 24 7.93 -4.53 -2.91
N TRP A 25 7.09 -3.51 -2.89
CA TRP A 25 7.25 -2.33 -3.73
C TRP A 25 7.63 -1.14 -2.86
N LEU A 26 8.70 -0.47 -3.24
CA LEU A 26 9.08 0.84 -2.76
C LEU A 26 8.77 1.83 -3.86
N ILE A 27 7.90 2.80 -3.58
CA ILE A 27 7.35 3.70 -4.59
C ILE A 27 7.55 5.13 -4.12
N GLU A 28 8.17 5.93 -4.95
CA GLU A 28 8.24 7.39 -4.80
C GLU A 28 7.49 8.05 -5.96
N ALA A 29 6.47 8.85 -5.64
CA ALA A 29 5.75 9.66 -6.61
C ALA A 29 6.09 11.14 -6.44
N HIS A 30 6.29 11.82 -7.56
CA HIS A 30 6.74 13.21 -7.62
C HIS A 30 5.83 14.06 -8.52
N GLY A 31 5.86 15.37 -8.32
CA GLY A 31 5.02 16.32 -9.05
C GLY A 31 3.53 16.15 -8.71
N CYS A 32 3.25 15.63 -7.51
CA CYS A 32 1.89 15.47 -7.01
C CYS A 32 1.25 16.80 -6.66
N ASP A 33 -0.08 16.85 -6.73
CA ASP A 33 -0.87 17.98 -6.25
C ASP A 33 -0.76 18.11 -4.72
N ALA A 34 -0.23 19.24 -4.25
CA ALA A 34 -0.01 19.48 -2.83
C ALA A 34 -1.33 19.43 -2.01
N GLY A 35 -2.44 19.89 -2.58
CA GLY A 35 -3.75 19.85 -1.95
C GLY A 35 -4.24 18.41 -1.74
N ARG A 36 -3.93 17.50 -2.65
CA ARG A 36 -4.25 16.07 -2.49
C ARG A 36 -3.35 15.41 -1.46
N LEU A 37 -2.08 15.82 -1.37
CA LEU A 37 -1.13 15.29 -0.39
C LEU A 37 -1.43 15.70 1.05
N THR A 38 -2.19 16.77 1.25
CA THR A 38 -2.68 17.23 2.57
C THR A 38 -4.13 16.81 2.83
N CYS A 39 -4.76 16.09 1.90
CA CYS A 39 -6.14 15.65 2.01
C CYS A 39 -6.19 14.17 2.39
N ARG A 40 -6.54 13.88 3.63
CA ARG A 40 -6.68 12.50 4.12
C ARG A 40 -7.61 11.67 3.25
N ALA A 41 -8.76 12.21 2.84
CA ALA A 41 -9.72 11.49 2.00
C ALA A 41 -9.12 11.10 0.63
N ALA A 42 -8.25 11.94 0.05
CA ALA A 42 -7.55 11.61 -1.18
C ALA A 42 -6.56 10.45 -0.99
N LEU A 43 -5.86 10.41 0.14
CA LEU A 43 -4.95 9.31 0.47
C LEU A 43 -5.69 8.02 0.83
N GLU A 44 -6.85 8.11 1.47
CA GLU A 44 -7.74 6.96 1.70
C GLU A 44 -8.21 6.37 0.37
N SER A 45 -8.67 7.20 -0.56
CA SER A 45 -9.05 6.75 -1.92
C SER A 45 -7.89 6.08 -2.65
N MET A 46 -6.69 6.66 -2.57
CA MET A 46 -5.47 6.05 -3.14
C MET A 46 -5.20 4.67 -2.54
N PHE A 47 -5.32 4.51 -1.22
CA PHE A 47 -5.14 3.21 -0.56
C PHE A 47 -6.17 2.18 -1.04
N ASP A 48 -7.43 2.58 -1.18
CA ASP A 48 -8.50 1.70 -1.68
C ASP A 48 -8.22 1.25 -3.13
N VAL A 49 -7.75 2.16 -3.97
CA VAL A 49 -7.40 1.85 -5.38
C VAL A 49 -6.19 0.92 -5.44
N LEU A 50 -5.16 1.16 -4.62
CA LEU A 50 -4.00 0.27 -4.50
C LEU A 50 -4.39 -1.12 -3.99
N ALA A 51 -5.21 -1.18 -2.96
CA ALA A 51 -5.69 -2.44 -2.40
C ALA A 51 -6.46 -3.26 -3.44
N SER A 52 -7.31 -2.61 -4.24
CA SER A 52 -8.02 -3.27 -5.33
C SER A 52 -7.09 -3.74 -6.45
N ALA A 53 -6.17 -2.88 -6.90
CA ALA A 53 -5.26 -3.20 -8.00
C ALA A 53 -4.30 -4.36 -7.68
N LEU A 54 -3.85 -4.44 -6.42
CA LEU A 54 -2.89 -5.44 -5.96
C LEU A 54 -3.55 -6.62 -5.23
N ASP A 55 -4.88 -6.70 -5.22
CA ASP A 55 -5.64 -7.73 -4.48
C ASP A 55 -5.20 -7.83 -3.02
N LEU A 56 -5.14 -6.69 -2.33
CA LEU A 56 -4.82 -6.58 -0.92
C LEU A 56 -6.08 -6.63 -0.06
N HIS A 57 -5.93 -7.11 1.17
CA HIS A 57 -7.06 -7.31 2.08
C HIS A 57 -6.80 -6.60 3.42
N PRO A 58 -7.18 -5.32 3.56
CA PRO A 58 -7.09 -4.60 4.82
C PRO A 58 -7.89 -5.29 5.91
N LEU A 59 -7.30 -5.41 7.12
CA LEU A 59 -7.93 -6.04 8.29
C LEU A 59 -8.80 -5.07 9.06
N GLU A 60 -8.33 -3.84 9.19
CA GLU A 60 -8.95 -2.79 10.00
C GLU A 60 -8.87 -1.45 9.27
N LYS A 61 -9.41 -0.41 9.90
CA LYS A 61 -9.27 0.95 9.40
C LYS A 61 -7.80 1.36 9.40
N THR A 62 -7.38 1.99 8.32
CA THR A 62 -6.05 2.62 8.21
C THR A 62 -5.87 3.63 9.34
N GLN A 63 -4.71 3.59 9.98
CA GLN A 63 -4.30 4.61 10.95
C GLN A 63 -3.62 5.77 10.22
N TRP A 64 -3.99 6.98 10.59
CA TRP A 64 -3.49 8.20 9.98
C TRP A 64 -2.96 9.16 11.02
N HIS A 65 -1.87 9.86 10.68
CA HIS A 65 -1.32 10.96 11.46
C HIS A 65 -1.05 12.14 10.53
N GLU A 66 -1.57 13.30 10.89
CA GLU A 66 -1.37 14.54 10.17
C GLU A 66 -0.35 15.44 10.89
N PHE A 67 0.64 15.92 10.15
CA PHE A 67 1.67 16.82 10.71
C PHE A 67 1.20 18.27 10.64
N PRO A 68 1.14 18.98 11.79
CA PRO A 68 0.48 20.30 11.85
C PRO A 68 1.21 21.41 11.09
N VAL A 69 2.53 21.29 10.88
CA VAL A 69 3.33 22.35 10.24
C VAL A 69 3.30 22.22 8.72
N THR A 70 3.60 21.03 8.19
CA THR A 70 3.68 20.79 6.74
C THR A 70 2.36 20.36 6.13
N GLY A 71 1.44 19.83 6.94
CA GLY A 71 0.23 19.15 6.47
C GLY A 71 0.50 17.78 5.88
N GLY A 72 1.73 17.27 5.97
CA GLY A 72 2.09 15.91 5.56
C GLY A 72 1.32 14.86 6.36
N ILE A 73 1.06 13.72 5.75
CA ILE A 73 0.25 12.66 6.35
C ILE A 73 0.99 11.34 6.28
N THR A 74 1.05 10.65 7.42
CA THR A 74 1.47 9.24 7.50
C THR A 74 0.25 8.36 7.58
N GLY A 75 0.21 7.29 6.77
CA GLY A 75 -0.82 6.27 6.81
C GLY A 75 -0.23 4.87 6.93
N VAL A 76 -0.89 4.02 7.75
CA VAL A 76 -0.52 2.61 7.92
C VAL A 76 -1.77 1.74 7.88
N SER A 77 -1.83 0.84 6.92
CA SER A 77 -2.87 -0.17 6.78
C SER A 77 -2.28 -1.56 7.04
N LEU A 78 -2.80 -2.23 8.06
CA LEU A 78 -2.51 -3.63 8.31
C LEU A 78 -3.32 -4.49 7.34
N LEU A 79 -2.64 -5.39 6.65
CA LEU A 79 -3.23 -6.30 5.68
C LEU A 79 -3.16 -7.74 6.19
N THR A 80 -4.02 -8.62 5.67
CA THR A 80 -3.87 -10.06 5.91
C THR A 80 -2.52 -10.59 5.39
N GLU A 81 -1.96 -9.93 4.37
CA GLU A 81 -0.71 -10.32 3.70
C GLU A 81 0.53 -9.59 4.22
N SER A 82 0.41 -8.47 4.89
CA SER A 82 1.44 -7.70 5.57
C SER A 82 1.01 -6.24 5.80
N HIS A 83 1.47 -5.28 4.99
CA HIS A 83 1.17 -3.87 5.21
C HIS A 83 1.22 -3.01 3.94
N LEU A 84 0.50 -1.90 3.99
CA LEU A 84 0.55 -0.79 3.04
C LEU A 84 0.76 0.49 3.86
N THR A 85 1.81 1.25 3.53
CA THR A 85 2.15 2.47 4.27
C THR A 85 2.46 3.62 3.33
N CYS A 86 2.29 4.84 3.81
CA CYS A 86 2.71 6.04 3.09
C CYS A 86 3.17 7.15 4.05
N HIS A 87 3.96 8.06 3.49
CA HIS A 87 4.19 9.39 4.06
C HIS A 87 4.22 10.43 2.93
N SER A 88 3.38 11.45 3.05
CA SER A 88 3.32 12.54 2.07
C SER A 88 4.18 13.73 2.50
N PHE A 89 4.80 14.37 1.50
CA PHE A 89 5.63 15.56 1.63
C PHE A 89 5.06 16.67 0.73
N PRO A 90 3.98 17.36 1.17
CA PRO A 90 3.31 18.36 0.33
C PRO A 90 4.22 19.51 -0.06
N GLU A 91 5.19 19.88 0.79
CA GLU A 91 6.21 20.89 0.55
C GLU A 91 7.16 20.54 -0.62
N HIS A 92 7.25 19.27 -0.96
CA HIS A 92 8.07 18.77 -2.08
C HIS A 92 7.22 18.21 -3.23
N GLY A 93 5.89 18.19 -3.08
CA GLY A 93 5.00 17.57 -4.06
C GLY A 93 5.25 16.07 -4.23
N SER A 94 5.66 15.37 -3.17
CA SER A 94 6.03 13.96 -3.24
C SER A 94 5.40 13.11 -2.14
N ILE A 95 5.37 11.80 -2.40
CA ILE A 95 4.91 10.80 -1.44
C ILE A 95 5.76 9.55 -1.57
N CYS A 96 6.10 8.95 -0.43
CA CYS A 96 6.73 7.64 -0.35
C CYS A 96 5.69 6.59 0.07
N LEU A 97 5.68 5.47 -0.63
CA LEU A 97 4.81 4.33 -0.37
C LEU A 97 5.64 3.06 -0.19
N ASN A 98 5.20 2.21 0.71
CA ASN A 98 5.72 0.86 0.86
C ASN A 98 4.56 -0.14 0.89
N VAL A 99 4.65 -1.16 0.06
CA VAL A 99 3.73 -2.28 0.05
C VAL A 99 4.54 -3.55 0.19
N PHE A 100 4.30 -4.31 1.26
CA PHE A 100 4.91 -5.62 1.44
C PHE A 100 3.83 -6.69 1.53
N CYS A 101 3.97 -7.75 0.75
CA CYS A 101 3.09 -8.89 0.75
C CYS A 101 3.87 -10.19 0.91
N CYS A 102 3.37 -11.08 1.76
CA CYS A 102 3.96 -12.39 2.01
C CYS A 102 3.72 -13.41 0.87
N ARG A 103 3.19 -12.97 -0.26
CA ARG A 103 2.98 -13.76 -1.47
C ARG A 103 2.96 -12.85 -2.69
N GLU A 104 3.11 -13.43 -3.88
CA GLU A 104 3.01 -12.69 -5.11
C GLU A 104 1.64 -12.04 -5.29
N ARG A 105 1.64 -10.88 -5.91
CA ARG A 105 0.48 -10.08 -6.25
C ARG A 105 0.52 -9.66 -7.71
N PRO A 106 -0.64 -9.34 -8.33
CA PRO A 106 -0.68 -8.77 -9.66
C PRO A 106 0.21 -7.53 -9.76
N ASP A 107 0.83 -7.32 -10.90
CA ASP A 107 1.47 -6.05 -11.20
C ASP A 107 0.41 -4.98 -11.47
N ALA A 108 0.73 -3.74 -11.11
CA ALA A 108 -0.11 -2.59 -11.36
C ALA A 108 0.67 -1.49 -12.10
N ASP A 109 -0.05 -0.73 -12.91
CA ASP A 109 0.49 0.50 -13.49
C ASP A 109 0.44 1.63 -12.44
N PHE A 110 1.45 1.68 -11.58
CA PHE A 110 1.55 2.68 -10.52
C PHE A 110 1.62 4.10 -11.07
N SER A 111 2.20 4.30 -12.25
CA SER A 111 2.27 5.63 -12.88
C SER A 111 0.88 6.13 -13.26
N ALA A 112 0.09 5.31 -13.92
CA ALA A 112 -1.28 5.65 -14.27
C ALA A 112 -2.16 5.84 -13.03
N LEU A 113 -2.00 4.96 -12.04
CA LEU A 113 -2.79 4.98 -10.80
C LEU A 113 -2.49 6.25 -9.99
N LEU A 114 -1.23 6.51 -9.68
CA LEU A 114 -0.84 7.67 -8.87
C LEU A 114 -0.97 8.99 -9.63
N GLY A 115 -0.89 8.96 -10.96
CA GLY A 115 -1.23 10.08 -11.82
C GLY A 115 -2.70 10.50 -11.64
N ARG A 116 -3.63 9.54 -11.64
CA ARG A 116 -5.07 9.82 -11.41
C ARG A 116 -5.37 10.26 -9.99
N GLU A 117 -4.84 9.53 -9.01
CA GLU A 117 -5.20 9.75 -7.61
C GLU A 117 -4.54 11.01 -7.02
N LEU A 118 -3.29 11.27 -7.36
CA LEU A 118 -2.48 12.32 -6.74
C LEU A 118 -1.96 13.38 -7.72
N GLY A 119 -2.20 13.23 -9.01
CA GLY A 119 -1.64 14.11 -10.03
C GLY A 119 -0.14 13.91 -10.26
N ALA A 120 0.43 12.78 -9.86
CA ALA A 120 1.85 12.50 -10.00
C ALA A 120 2.31 12.61 -11.46
N SER A 121 3.40 13.32 -11.70
CA SER A 121 4.02 13.46 -13.03
C SER A 121 5.15 12.45 -13.26
N ARG A 122 5.73 11.90 -12.19
CA ARG A 122 6.76 10.86 -12.22
C ARG A 122 6.57 9.90 -11.07
N VAL A 123 6.72 8.61 -11.36
CA VAL A 123 6.65 7.55 -10.35
C VAL A 123 7.84 6.62 -10.52
N ASP A 124 8.65 6.52 -9.48
CA ASP A 124 9.77 5.60 -9.40
C ASP A 124 9.34 4.37 -8.58
N VAL A 125 9.51 3.18 -9.15
CA VAL A 125 9.08 1.92 -8.53
C VAL A 125 10.26 0.96 -8.44
N ARG A 126 10.53 0.47 -7.24
CA ARG A 126 11.46 -0.64 -7.02
C ARG A 126 10.67 -1.84 -6.51
N ARG A 127 10.67 -2.91 -7.29
CA ARG A 127 10.07 -4.19 -6.92
C ARG A 127 11.15 -5.11 -6.40
N ILE A 128 10.98 -5.60 -5.19
CA ILE A 128 11.94 -6.45 -4.49
C ILE A 128 11.28 -7.79 -4.21
N GLU A 129 11.91 -8.87 -4.61
CA GLU A 129 11.53 -10.20 -4.20
C GLU A 129 12.04 -10.44 -2.77
N ARG A 130 11.16 -10.89 -1.89
CA ARG A 130 11.47 -11.14 -0.48
C ARG A 130 11.42 -12.64 -0.22
N SER A 131 12.44 -13.16 0.47
CA SER A 131 12.48 -14.54 0.93
C SER A 131 12.71 -14.58 2.43
N TRP A 132 12.02 -15.48 3.12
CA TRP A 132 12.21 -15.77 4.54
C TRP A 132 12.75 -17.19 4.77
N LEU A 133 13.05 -17.90 3.69
CA LEU A 133 13.74 -19.17 3.77
C LEU A 133 15.26 -18.92 3.78
N PRO A 134 16.02 -19.70 4.58
CA PRO A 134 17.48 -19.59 4.65
C PRO A 134 18.17 -19.97 3.34
#